data_7b42dc554bedf15159fb775190ba116d
#
_entry.id   7b42dc554bedf15159fb775190ba116d
#
_cell.length_a   1.000
_cell.length_b   1.000
_cell.length_c   1.000
_cell.angle_alpha   90.00
_cell.angle_beta   90.00
_cell.angle_gamma   90.00
#
_symmetry.space_group_name_H-M   'P 1'
#
loop_
_entity.id
_entity.type
_entity.pdbx_description
1 polymer ?
#
loop_
_entity_poly.entity_id
_entity_poly.type
_entity_poly.pdbx_seq_one_letter_code
_entity_poly.pdbx_strand_id
1 'polypeptide(L)'
;TSGACYGVMMVYSGSYQMDVERSQTGLVRVVSGIQEERFAWNLKPGETFDTPEVILSFAAEGLTPLSQQYHRFLRRNICRGPWKDKRRPALINNWEATYFDFNTEKIVKIAEKAASLGVEMMVLDDGWFGTRNDDNQGLGDWTVNCEKLPGGLDPLIEQINALGMKFGLWIEPEMVNENSQLYRTHPDWALTLPGRKPAMGRNQLVLDLSRPEVVDYLAGVIGKLLREHHIEYIKWDMNRSMADVYAGNLSYDYVLGVYDFMERLCSRYPDLLLEGCSGGGGRFDAGMLYYSPQIWCSDNTDAINRTRIQYGTSFFYPVSAMGAHVSAGA
;
A
#
# COMPACT_ATOMS: atom_id res chain seq x y z
N THR A 1 30.10 -8.15 -4.82
CA THR A 1 30.37 -9.42 -4.13
C THR A 1 30.46 -10.54 -5.15
N SER A 2 31.43 -11.38 -5.01
CA SER A 2 31.71 -12.58 -5.82
C SER A 2 31.30 -13.84 -5.03
N GLY A 3 31.07 -14.95 -5.72
CA GLY A 3 30.76 -16.24 -5.13
C GLY A 3 29.30 -16.60 -5.13
N ALA A 4 28.98 -17.79 -4.63
CA ALA A 4 27.63 -18.32 -4.61
C ALA A 4 26.71 -17.52 -3.67
N CYS A 5 25.56 -17.12 -4.17
CA CYS A 5 24.53 -16.39 -3.43
C CYS A 5 23.21 -17.12 -3.53
N TYR A 6 22.50 -17.20 -2.41
CA TYR A 6 21.14 -17.72 -2.32
C TYR A 6 20.20 -16.59 -1.94
N GLY A 7 19.03 -16.56 -2.52
CA GLY A 7 17.98 -15.62 -2.20
C GLY A 7 16.71 -16.36 -1.79
N VAL A 8 16.02 -15.82 -0.78
CA VAL A 8 14.73 -16.31 -0.29
C VAL A 8 13.80 -15.11 -0.17
N MET A 9 12.61 -15.19 -0.74
CA MET A 9 11.63 -14.12 -0.73
C MET A 9 10.24 -14.70 -0.44
N MET A 10 9.57 -14.17 0.58
CA MET A 10 8.17 -14.49 0.86
C MET A 10 7.24 -13.74 -0.11
N VAL A 11 6.19 -14.40 -0.58
CA VAL A 11 5.07 -13.79 -1.31
C VAL A 11 3.92 -13.64 -0.32
N TYR A 12 4.07 -12.71 0.61
CA TYR A 12 3.11 -12.51 1.69
C TYR A 12 3.27 -11.11 2.29
N SER A 13 2.15 -10.43 2.54
CA SER A 13 2.12 -9.05 3.05
C SER A 13 1.77 -8.95 4.54
N GLY A 14 1.72 -10.08 5.23
CA GLY A 14 1.50 -10.18 6.66
C GLY A 14 2.78 -10.40 7.46
N SER A 15 2.63 -10.66 8.75
CA SER A 15 3.76 -10.99 9.62
C SER A 15 4.34 -12.35 9.25
N TYR A 16 5.58 -12.37 8.85
CA TYR A 16 6.33 -13.59 8.54
C TYR A 16 7.65 -13.65 9.31
N GLN A 17 8.23 -14.82 9.39
CA GLN A 17 9.53 -15.07 9.99
C GLN A 17 10.45 -15.76 8.99
N MET A 18 11.71 -15.41 9.01
CA MET A 18 12.75 -16.06 8.24
C MET A 18 14.00 -16.21 9.11
N ASP A 19 14.33 -17.46 9.41
CA ASP A 19 15.47 -17.81 10.23
C ASP A 19 16.56 -18.44 9.37
N VAL A 20 17.79 -17.98 9.56
CA VAL A 20 18.99 -18.53 8.93
C VAL A 20 19.92 -19.03 10.02
N GLU A 21 20.09 -20.34 10.10
CA GLU A 21 20.89 -20.99 11.12
C GLU A 21 22.06 -21.77 10.49
N ARG A 22 23.25 -21.63 11.06
CA ARG A 22 24.38 -22.46 10.73
C ARG A 22 24.61 -23.49 11.82
N SER A 23 24.52 -24.77 11.47
CA SER A 23 24.78 -25.86 12.40
C SER A 23 26.24 -26.00 12.77
N GLN A 24 26.54 -26.77 13.81
CA GLN A 24 27.93 -27.08 14.22
C GLN A 24 28.70 -27.88 13.14
N THR A 25 28.01 -28.56 12.26
CA THR A 25 28.58 -29.29 11.13
C THR A 25 28.78 -28.43 9.88
N GLY A 26 28.48 -27.15 9.96
CA GLY A 26 28.60 -26.20 8.86
C GLY A 26 27.46 -26.15 7.85
N LEU A 27 26.41 -26.95 8.05
CA LEU A 27 25.19 -26.87 7.25
C LEU A 27 24.42 -25.59 7.57
N VAL A 28 23.89 -24.96 6.53
CA VAL A 28 23.00 -23.79 6.68
C VAL A 28 21.56 -24.24 6.45
N ARG A 29 20.70 -23.94 7.43
CA ARG A 29 19.27 -24.15 7.36
C ARG A 29 18.57 -22.82 7.23
N VAL A 30 17.63 -22.70 6.30
CA VAL A 30 16.73 -21.56 6.17
C VAL A 30 15.32 -22.04 6.43
N VAL A 31 14.62 -21.41 7.35
CA VAL A 31 13.19 -21.65 7.65
C VAL A 31 12.43 -20.36 7.39
N SER A 32 11.37 -20.43 6.61
CA SER A 32 10.54 -19.27 6.30
C SER A 32 9.08 -19.66 6.37
N GLY A 33 8.25 -18.81 6.94
CA GLY A 33 6.81 -19.03 7.06
C GLY A 33 6.09 -17.87 7.74
N ILE A 34 4.82 -18.05 7.99
CA ILE A 34 4.03 -17.12 8.82
C ILE A 34 4.68 -17.07 10.20
N GLN A 35 4.80 -15.87 10.77
CA GLN A 35 5.36 -15.71 12.12
C GLN A 35 4.55 -16.52 13.12
N GLU A 36 5.22 -17.36 13.90
CA GLU A 36 4.59 -18.29 14.84
C GLU A 36 3.97 -17.60 16.06
N GLU A 37 4.50 -16.43 16.41
CA GLU A 37 3.98 -15.66 17.53
C GLU A 37 2.54 -15.21 17.25
N ARG A 38 1.62 -15.66 18.12
CA ARG A 38 0.17 -15.40 17.99
C ARG A 38 -0.48 -15.93 16.72
N PHE A 39 0.13 -16.93 16.07
CA PHE A 39 -0.47 -17.65 14.96
C PHE A 39 -0.78 -19.09 15.37
N ALA A 40 -2.01 -19.52 15.13
CA ALA A 40 -2.44 -20.89 15.28
C ALA A 40 -3.54 -21.21 14.27
N TRP A 41 -3.42 -22.32 13.59
CA TRP A 41 -4.42 -22.81 12.65
C TRP A 41 -4.93 -24.18 13.08
N ASN A 42 -6.23 -24.32 13.23
CA ASN A 42 -6.85 -25.59 13.57
C ASN A 42 -7.30 -26.31 12.31
N LEU A 43 -6.42 -27.15 11.76
CA LEU A 43 -6.70 -27.95 10.56
C LEU A 43 -7.50 -29.20 10.92
N LYS A 44 -8.73 -29.30 10.44
CA LYS A 44 -9.60 -30.45 10.65
C LYS A 44 -9.31 -31.56 9.64
N PRO A 45 -9.70 -32.81 9.93
CA PRO A 45 -9.56 -33.91 8.99
C PRO A 45 -10.25 -33.60 7.65
N GLY A 46 -9.49 -33.73 6.54
CA GLY A 46 -9.96 -33.45 5.19
C GLY A 46 -9.87 -31.98 4.74
N GLU A 47 -9.47 -31.08 5.63
CA GLU A 47 -9.16 -29.67 5.26
C GLU A 47 -7.72 -29.54 4.78
N THR A 48 -7.46 -28.49 3.99
CA THR A 48 -6.12 -28.07 3.55
C THR A 48 -5.83 -26.66 4.04
N PHE A 49 -4.56 -26.38 4.29
CA PHE A 49 -4.06 -25.04 4.57
C PHE A 49 -2.96 -24.70 3.55
N ASP A 50 -3.21 -23.68 2.75
CA ASP A 50 -2.24 -23.20 1.77
C ASP A 50 -1.32 -22.17 2.43
N THR A 51 -0.06 -22.52 2.58
CA THR A 51 0.96 -21.60 3.10
C THR A 51 1.30 -20.53 2.07
N PRO A 52 1.73 -19.33 2.50
CA PRO A 52 2.29 -18.36 1.57
C PRO A 52 3.44 -18.95 0.76
N GLU A 53 3.54 -18.55 -0.51
CA GLU A 53 4.61 -18.99 -1.40
C GLU A 53 5.95 -18.40 -1.02
N VAL A 54 7.03 -19.13 -1.31
CA VAL A 54 8.41 -18.69 -1.13
C VAL A 54 9.17 -18.84 -2.44
N ILE A 55 9.79 -17.75 -2.90
CA ILE A 55 10.62 -17.75 -4.10
C ILE A 55 12.07 -17.98 -3.69
N LEU A 56 12.66 -19.08 -4.16
CA LEU A 56 14.06 -19.39 -3.98
C LEU A 56 14.84 -19.09 -5.25
N SER A 57 16.03 -18.51 -5.12
CA SER A 57 16.92 -18.24 -6.24
C SER A 57 18.38 -18.49 -5.86
N PHE A 58 19.19 -18.86 -6.86
CA PHE A 58 20.61 -19.13 -6.72
C PHE A 58 21.38 -18.43 -7.83
N ALA A 59 22.52 -17.85 -7.49
CA ALA A 59 23.49 -17.32 -8.44
C ALA A 59 24.92 -17.69 -8.03
N ALA A 60 25.70 -18.21 -8.96
CA ALA A 60 27.09 -18.62 -8.70
C ALA A 60 28.08 -17.43 -8.65
N GLU A 61 27.71 -16.31 -9.28
CA GLU A 61 28.60 -15.18 -9.55
C GLU A 61 28.23 -13.89 -8.79
N GLY A 62 27.68 -14.03 -7.58
CA GLY A 62 27.46 -12.90 -6.69
C GLY A 62 26.03 -12.32 -6.73
N LEU A 63 25.85 -11.17 -6.08
CA LEU A 63 24.55 -10.55 -5.86
C LEU A 63 23.92 -9.96 -7.12
N THR A 64 24.71 -9.44 -8.05
CA THR A 64 24.17 -8.81 -9.26
C THR A 64 23.33 -9.77 -10.11
N PRO A 65 23.83 -10.97 -10.49
CA PRO A 65 22.98 -11.91 -11.21
C PRO A 65 21.79 -12.40 -10.39
N LEU A 66 21.93 -12.57 -9.07
CA LEU A 66 20.82 -12.93 -8.18
C LEU A 66 19.71 -11.85 -8.21
N SER A 67 20.11 -10.60 -8.04
CA SER A 67 19.22 -9.43 -8.11
C SER A 67 18.46 -9.36 -9.45
N GLN A 68 19.18 -9.53 -10.57
CA GLN A 68 18.59 -9.53 -11.90
C GLN A 68 17.61 -10.71 -12.12
N GLN A 69 17.86 -11.87 -11.51
CA GLN A 69 16.93 -13.00 -11.53
C GLN A 69 15.61 -12.63 -10.84
N TYR A 70 15.66 -12.03 -9.63
CA TYR A 70 14.48 -11.54 -8.93
C TYR A 70 13.75 -10.47 -9.73
N HIS A 71 14.45 -9.49 -10.30
CA HIS A 71 13.80 -8.45 -11.12
C HIS A 71 13.05 -9.03 -12.31
N ARG A 72 13.65 -10.00 -13.01
CA ARG A 72 12.98 -10.67 -14.15
C ARG A 72 11.78 -11.50 -13.68
N PHE A 73 11.95 -12.24 -12.58
CA PHE A 73 10.89 -13.08 -12.02
C PHE A 73 9.69 -12.25 -11.57
N LEU A 74 9.92 -11.21 -10.76
CA LEU A 74 8.87 -10.34 -10.25
C LEU A 74 8.08 -9.67 -11.39
N ARG A 75 8.78 -9.10 -12.36
CA ARG A 75 8.11 -8.48 -13.52
C ARG A 75 7.30 -9.47 -14.36
N ARG A 76 7.77 -10.71 -14.50
CA ARG A 76 7.12 -11.69 -15.39
C ARG A 76 6.00 -12.46 -14.70
N ASN A 77 6.18 -12.79 -13.44
CA ASN A 77 5.35 -13.78 -12.74
C ASN A 77 4.52 -13.19 -11.59
N ILE A 78 4.96 -12.10 -10.97
CA ILE A 78 4.25 -11.45 -9.86
C ILE A 78 3.46 -10.25 -10.35
N CYS A 79 4.12 -9.24 -10.93
CA CYS A 79 3.42 -8.07 -11.46
C CYS A 79 2.45 -8.48 -12.57
N ARG A 80 1.22 -7.99 -12.51
CA ARG A 80 0.16 -8.30 -13.46
C ARG A 80 -0.50 -7.04 -14.03
N GLY A 81 -1.46 -7.23 -14.90
CA GLY A 81 -2.23 -6.16 -15.54
C GLY A 81 -1.39 -5.32 -16.51
N PRO A 82 -1.99 -4.28 -17.09
CA PRO A 82 -1.34 -3.47 -18.12
C PRO A 82 -0.14 -2.69 -17.57
N TRP A 83 -0.13 -2.36 -16.30
CA TRP A 83 0.94 -1.61 -15.64
C TRP A 83 2.22 -2.44 -15.41
N LYS A 84 2.19 -3.74 -15.65
CA LYS A 84 3.37 -4.59 -15.65
C LYS A 84 4.46 -4.05 -16.60
N ASP A 85 4.06 -3.62 -17.80
CA ASP A 85 4.98 -3.22 -18.88
C ASP A 85 4.82 -1.74 -19.29
N LYS A 86 3.73 -1.06 -18.89
CA LYS A 86 3.52 0.36 -19.18
C LYS A 86 4.47 1.24 -18.35
N ARG A 87 4.98 2.31 -18.96
CA ARG A 87 5.68 3.39 -18.26
C ARG A 87 4.73 4.07 -17.26
N ARG A 88 5.21 4.32 -16.06
CA ARG A 88 4.47 5.10 -15.06
C ARG A 88 4.44 6.57 -15.46
N PRO A 89 3.31 7.27 -15.28
CA PRO A 89 3.28 8.71 -15.45
C PRO A 89 4.17 9.40 -14.41
N ALA A 90 4.85 10.46 -14.80
CA ALA A 90 5.46 11.37 -13.84
C ALA A 90 4.35 12.08 -13.09
N LEU A 91 4.33 11.97 -11.76
CA LEU A 91 3.26 12.53 -10.93
C LEU A 91 3.78 13.59 -9.95
N ILE A 92 2.89 14.49 -9.56
CA ILE A 92 3.05 15.38 -8.41
C ILE A 92 1.96 15.05 -7.39
N ASN A 93 2.35 15.05 -6.12
CA ASN A 93 1.47 14.84 -4.98
C ASN A 93 1.47 16.12 -4.12
N ASN A 94 0.32 16.56 -3.64
CA ASN A 94 0.21 17.83 -2.91
C ASN A 94 0.61 17.73 -1.43
N TRP A 95 0.82 16.55 -0.86
CA TRP A 95 0.94 16.39 0.59
C TRP A 95 1.97 17.34 1.21
N GLU A 96 3.20 17.29 0.80
CA GLU A 96 4.27 18.13 1.35
C GLU A 96 4.11 19.64 1.04
N ALA A 97 3.33 19.98 0.02
CA ALA A 97 3.08 21.38 -0.34
C ALA A 97 1.96 22.03 0.45
N THR A 98 0.96 21.26 0.91
CA THR A 98 -0.26 21.83 1.50
C THR A 98 -0.72 21.14 2.77
N TYR A 99 -0.29 19.92 3.01
CA TYR A 99 -0.90 19.03 4.03
C TYR A 99 -2.43 19.07 3.94
N PHE A 100 -3.13 19.32 5.03
CA PHE A 100 -4.60 19.42 5.08
C PHE A 100 -5.15 20.78 4.63
N ASP A 101 -4.30 21.81 4.47
CA ASP A 101 -4.72 23.16 4.06
C ASP A 101 -4.71 23.34 2.54
N PHE A 102 -5.72 22.79 1.89
CA PHE A 102 -5.92 22.93 0.45
C PHE A 102 -7.39 23.20 0.10
N ASN A 103 -7.58 23.69 -1.11
CA ASN A 103 -8.85 23.82 -1.80
C ASN A 103 -8.63 23.63 -3.31
N THR A 104 -9.69 23.64 -4.09
CA THR A 104 -9.63 23.47 -5.55
C THR A 104 -8.60 24.42 -6.19
N GLU A 105 -8.62 25.71 -5.83
CA GLU A 105 -7.75 26.73 -6.42
C GLU A 105 -6.25 26.42 -6.17
N LYS A 106 -5.89 26.07 -4.93
CA LYS A 106 -4.50 25.72 -4.58
C LYS A 106 -4.01 24.51 -5.37
N ILE A 107 -4.86 23.46 -5.48
CA ILE A 107 -4.51 22.23 -6.21
C ILE A 107 -4.35 22.50 -7.71
N VAL A 108 -5.27 23.24 -8.32
CA VAL A 108 -5.19 23.62 -9.74
C VAL A 108 -3.93 24.42 -10.02
N LYS A 109 -3.57 25.37 -9.15
CA LYS A 109 -2.37 26.19 -9.29
C LYS A 109 -1.06 25.36 -9.25
N ILE A 110 -1.02 24.33 -8.38
CA ILE A 110 0.10 23.38 -8.34
C ILE A 110 0.13 22.59 -9.65
N ALA A 111 -1.00 22.11 -10.13
CA ALA A 111 -1.12 21.33 -11.35
C ALA A 111 -0.73 22.12 -12.60
N GLU A 112 -1.16 23.39 -12.73
CA GLU A 112 -0.76 24.28 -13.83
C GLU A 112 0.76 24.41 -13.93
N LYS A 113 1.42 24.63 -12.77
CA LYS A 113 2.88 24.72 -12.73
C LYS A 113 3.53 23.39 -13.09
N ALA A 114 3.03 22.29 -12.55
CA ALA A 114 3.53 20.94 -12.82
C ALA A 114 3.37 20.57 -14.30
N ALA A 115 2.20 20.82 -14.89
CA ALA A 115 1.93 20.58 -16.31
C ALA A 115 2.92 21.34 -17.22
N SER A 116 3.23 22.59 -16.89
CA SER A 116 4.22 23.41 -17.63
C SER A 116 5.63 22.81 -17.59
N LEU A 117 5.92 21.92 -16.66
CA LEU A 117 7.19 21.19 -16.51
C LEU A 117 7.14 19.77 -17.06
N GLY A 118 6.02 19.37 -17.67
CA GLY A 118 5.85 18.04 -18.26
C GLY A 118 5.43 16.93 -17.28
N VAL A 119 4.95 17.29 -16.08
CA VAL A 119 4.33 16.33 -15.16
C VAL A 119 2.99 15.86 -15.73
N GLU A 120 2.69 14.57 -15.61
CA GLU A 120 1.62 13.91 -16.33
C GLU A 120 0.40 13.58 -15.48
N MET A 121 0.54 13.66 -14.13
CA MET A 121 -0.53 13.29 -13.20
C MET A 121 -0.49 14.17 -11.95
N MET A 122 -1.65 14.61 -11.51
CA MET A 122 -1.86 15.25 -10.20
C MET A 122 -2.49 14.25 -9.24
N VAL A 123 -1.89 14.03 -8.09
CA VAL A 123 -2.40 13.16 -7.02
C VAL A 123 -2.85 14.02 -5.85
N LEU A 124 -4.13 13.92 -5.50
CA LEU A 124 -4.71 14.54 -4.32
C LEU A 124 -4.54 13.59 -3.13
N ASP A 125 -3.70 13.98 -2.18
CA ASP A 125 -3.36 13.21 -0.99
C ASP A 125 -4.40 13.37 0.14
N ASP A 126 -4.08 12.97 1.37
CA ASP A 126 -4.95 12.96 2.54
C ASP A 126 -5.69 14.30 2.78
N GLY A 127 -6.93 14.23 3.27
CA GLY A 127 -7.72 15.40 3.65
C GLY A 127 -8.83 15.82 2.70
N TRP A 128 -9.08 15.07 1.61
CA TRP A 128 -10.13 15.40 0.63
C TRP A 128 -11.55 14.94 1.03
N PHE A 129 -11.67 14.16 2.10
CA PHE A 129 -12.91 13.46 2.49
C PHE A 129 -13.41 13.85 3.88
N GLY A 130 -14.69 13.63 4.15
CA GLY A 130 -15.33 13.81 5.44
C GLY A 130 -14.99 15.14 6.11
N THR A 131 -14.72 15.11 7.39
CA THR A 131 -14.23 16.25 8.18
C THR A 131 -12.72 16.22 8.38
N ARG A 132 -11.99 15.57 7.49
CA ARG A 132 -10.54 15.32 7.56
C ARG A 132 -9.72 16.62 7.40
N ASN A 133 -9.61 17.40 8.47
CA ASN A 133 -8.81 18.63 8.54
C ASN A 133 -7.50 18.46 9.34
N ASP A 134 -7.35 17.32 9.96
CA ASP A 134 -6.18 16.86 10.68
C ASP A 134 -6.20 15.33 10.78
N ASP A 135 -5.22 14.71 11.42
CA ASP A 135 -5.10 13.26 11.53
C ASP A 135 -5.91 12.64 12.68
N ASN A 136 -6.68 13.44 13.44
CA ASN A 136 -7.48 12.96 14.56
C ASN A 136 -8.92 12.58 14.19
N GLN A 137 -9.37 12.87 12.97
CA GLN A 137 -10.76 12.75 12.59
C GLN A 137 -10.97 12.36 11.13
N GLY A 138 -12.16 11.84 10.84
CA GLY A 138 -12.68 11.64 9.48
C GLY A 138 -12.16 10.41 8.75
N LEU A 139 -11.10 9.74 9.22
CA LEU A 139 -10.60 8.54 8.54
C LEU A 139 -11.63 7.41 8.60
N GLY A 140 -12.01 6.89 7.44
CA GLY A 140 -13.11 5.95 7.25
C GLY A 140 -14.33 6.56 6.54
N ASP A 141 -14.47 7.88 6.55
CA ASP A 141 -15.59 8.60 5.96
C ASP A 141 -15.28 9.03 4.52
N TRP A 142 -15.30 8.09 3.58
CA TRP A 142 -14.86 8.27 2.18
C TRP A 142 -15.88 9.06 1.34
N THR A 143 -16.36 10.20 1.86
CA THR A 143 -17.24 11.14 1.16
C THR A 143 -16.50 12.45 0.93
N VAL A 144 -16.66 13.03 -0.25
CA VAL A 144 -15.91 14.26 -0.61
C VAL A 144 -16.21 15.41 0.35
N ASN A 145 -15.16 16.09 0.80
CA ASN A 145 -15.29 17.32 1.58
C ASN A 145 -15.63 18.51 0.67
N CYS A 146 -16.91 18.85 0.58
CA CYS A 146 -17.39 19.93 -0.28
C CYS A 146 -17.04 21.35 0.21
N GLU A 147 -16.54 21.52 1.45
CA GLU A 147 -16.02 22.81 1.92
C GLU A 147 -14.66 23.09 1.27
N LYS A 148 -13.80 22.10 1.15
CA LYS A 148 -12.50 22.19 0.46
C LYS A 148 -12.65 22.11 -1.07
N LEU A 149 -13.56 21.27 -1.53
CA LEU A 149 -13.80 20.97 -2.94
C LEU A 149 -15.25 21.28 -3.33
N PRO A 150 -15.59 22.58 -3.50
CA PRO A 150 -16.94 22.97 -3.89
C PRO A 150 -17.37 22.31 -5.19
N GLY A 151 -18.53 21.64 -5.17
CA GLY A 151 -19.05 20.87 -6.31
C GLY A 151 -18.52 19.44 -6.39
N GLY A 152 -17.68 19.00 -5.43
CA GLY A 152 -17.14 17.64 -5.38
C GLY A 152 -15.82 17.48 -6.13
N LEU A 153 -15.48 16.23 -6.49
CA LEU A 153 -14.23 15.90 -7.20
C LEU A 153 -14.28 16.28 -8.68
N ASP A 154 -15.43 16.16 -9.35
CA ASP A 154 -15.52 16.31 -10.80
C ASP A 154 -15.05 17.66 -11.31
N PRO A 155 -15.42 18.82 -10.71
CA PRO A 155 -14.91 20.12 -11.15
C PRO A 155 -13.40 20.26 -11.01
N LEU A 156 -12.79 19.62 -10.03
CA LEU A 156 -11.33 19.58 -9.89
C LEU A 156 -10.71 18.68 -10.96
N ILE A 157 -11.24 17.46 -11.13
CA ILE A 157 -10.76 16.49 -12.13
C ILE A 157 -10.83 17.09 -13.55
N GLU A 158 -11.93 17.77 -13.90
CA GLU A 158 -12.10 18.43 -15.20
C GLU A 158 -11.02 19.50 -15.44
N GLN A 159 -10.71 20.32 -14.44
CA GLN A 159 -9.64 21.32 -14.54
C GLN A 159 -8.27 20.68 -14.71
N ILE A 160 -7.97 19.60 -13.97
CA ILE A 160 -6.72 18.86 -14.09
C ILE A 160 -6.61 18.20 -15.48
N ASN A 161 -7.68 17.56 -15.94
CA ASN A 161 -7.70 16.94 -17.28
C ASN A 161 -7.58 17.96 -18.41
N ALA A 162 -8.12 19.18 -18.23
CA ALA A 162 -7.96 20.28 -19.21
C ALA A 162 -6.49 20.72 -19.37
N LEU A 163 -5.65 20.50 -18.37
CA LEU A 163 -4.19 20.71 -18.43
C LEU A 163 -3.46 19.57 -19.14
N GLY A 164 -4.16 18.53 -19.59
CA GLY A 164 -3.59 17.31 -20.17
C GLY A 164 -3.04 16.33 -19.13
N MET A 165 -3.32 16.53 -17.85
CA MET A 165 -2.87 15.68 -16.76
C MET A 165 -3.94 14.66 -16.37
N LYS A 166 -3.48 13.50 -15.91
CA LYS A 166 -4.28 12.49 -15.24
C LYS A 166 -4.56 12.88 -13.79
N PHE A 167 -5.57 12.25 -13.19
CA PHE A 167 -5.91 12.48 -11.78
C PHE A 167 -5.78 11.19 -10.96
N GLY A 168 -5.17 11.33 -9.78
CA GLY A 168 -5.03 10.29 -8.78
C GLY A 168 -5.50 10.70 -7.40
N LEU A 169 -5.81 9.73 -6.56
CA LEU A 169 -6.37 9.93 -5.24
C LEU A 169 -5.66 9.06 -4.20
N TRP A 170 -5.45 9.60 -3.00
CA TRP A 170 -4.97 8.86 -1.84
C TRP A 170 -6.13 8.25 -1.06
N ILE A 171 -5.94 7.04 -0.56
CA ILE A 171 -6.83 6.38 0.40
C ILE A 171 -6.03 5.62 1.47
N GLU A 172 -6.61 5.48 2.65
CA GLU A 172 -6.12 4.62 3.74
C GLU A 172 -7.28 3.76 4.27
N PRO A 173 -7.76 2.79 3.49
CA PRO A 173 -9.05 2.15 3.74
C PRO A 173 -9.03 1.10 4.85
N GLU A 174 -7.85 0.71 5.33
CA GLU A 174 -7.69 -0.28 6.39
C GLU A 174 -7.78 0.33 7.79
N MET A 175 -7.87 1.66 7.88
CA MET A 175 -7.81 2.41 9.14
C MET A 175 -9.07 3.22 9.36
N VAL A 176 -9.32 3.55 10.63
CA VAL A 176 -10.46 4.37 11.04
C VAL A 176 -10.08 5.24 12.24
N ASN A 177 -10.60 6.48 12.29
CA ASN A 177 -10.55 7.29 13.51
C ASN A 177 -11.77 7.02 14.38
N GLU A 178 -11.60 7.09 15.71
CA GLU A 178 -12.74 7.09 16.63
C GLU A 178 -13.69 8.26 16.34
N ASN A 179 -13.15 9.42 15.94
CA ASN A 179 -13.92 10.56 15.48
C ASN A 179 -14.21 10.48 13.96
N SER A 180 -14.97 9.46 13.57
CA SER A 180 -15.52 9.28 12.23
C SER A 180 -16.97 8.79 12.29
N GLN A 181 -17.72 8.98 11.24
CA GLN A 181 -19.10 8.45 11.12
C GLN A 181 -19.06 6.92 11.04
N LEU A 182 -18.09 6.37 10.33
CA LEU A 182 -17.91 4.92 10.20
C LEU A 182 -17.74 4.27 11.59
N TYR A 183 -16.83 4.79 12.41
CA TYR A 183 -16.61 4.22 13.76
C TYR A 183 -17.83 4.39 14.66
N ARG A 184 -18.51 5.53 14.61
CA ARG A 184 -19.76 5.73 15.40
C ARG A 184 -20.86 4.75 15.02
N THR A 185 -20.92 4.35 13.74
CA THR A 185 -21.94 3.42 13.24
C THR A 185 -21.55 1.96 13.48
N HIS A 186 -20.24 1.64 13.34
CA HIS A 186 -19.70 0.30 13.44
C HIS A 186 -18.43 0.26 14.31
N PRO A 187 -18.53 0.54 15.62
CA PRO A 187 -17.36 0.49 16.51
C PRO A 187 -16.79 -0.93 16.64
N ASP A 188 -17.61 -1.95 16.40
CA ASP A 188 -17.24 -3.36 16.41
C ASP A 188 -16.42 -3.81 15.19
N TRP A 189 -16.27 -2.95 14.18
CA TRP A 189 -15.42 -3.22 13.02
C TRP A 189 -13.94 -2.90 13.26
N ALA A 190 -13.63 -2.17 14.32
CA ALA A 190 -12.24 -1.92 14.68
C ALA A 190 -11.66 -3.08 15.50
N LEU A 191 -10.43 -3.48 15.20
CA LEU A 191 -9.69 -4.46 15.99
C LEU A 191 -9.43 -3.89 17.38
N THR A 192 -10.01 -4.51 18.39
CA THR A 192 -9.87 -4.13 19.80
C THR A 192 -9.83 -5.37 20.68
N LEU A 193 -9.07 -5.30 21.78
CA LEU A 193 -9.05 -6.37 22.78
C LEU A 193 -10.13 -6.11 23.83
N PRO A 194 -11.02 -7.08 24.10
CA PRO A 194 -12.04 -6.93 25.12
C PRO A 194 -11.45 -6.52 26.47
N GLY A 195 -12.04 -5.49 27.11
CA GLY A 195 -11.62 -5.00 28.41
C GLY A 195 -10.30 -4.23 28.44
N ARG A 196 -9.72 -3.91 27.30
CA ARG A 196 -8.53 -3.06 27.20
C ARG A 196 -8.83 -1.80 26.38
N LYS A 197 -8.11 -0.72 26.72
CA LYS A 197 -8.09 0.46 25.88
C LYS A 197 -7.41 0.08 24.55
N PRO A 198 -7.98 0.45 23.40
CA PRO A 198 -7.37 0.18 22.09
C PRO A 198 -5.96 0.75 21.98
N ALA A 199 -5.08 0.00 21.36
CA ALA A 199 -3.74 0.49 21.03
C ALA A 199 -3.84 1.48 19.88
N MET A 200 -3.66 2.76 20.19
CA MET A 200 -3.66 3.82 19.17
C MET A 200 -2.29 3.95 18.51
N GLY A 201 -2.29 4.14 17.21
CA GLY A 201 -1.11 4.55 16.45
C GLY A 201 -1.54 5.63 15.46
N ARG A 202 -0.90 6.80 15.48
CA ARG A 202 -1.25 7.95 14.65
C ARG A 202 -2.74 8.34 14.73
N ASN A 203 -3.32 8.26 15.94
CA ASN A 203 -4.74 8.51 16.20
C ASN A 203 -5.72 7.60 15.44
N GLN A 204 -5.26 6.44 15.00
CA GLN A 204 -6.00 5.50 14.16
C GLN A 204 -6.18 4.15 14.86
N LEU A 205 -7.28 3.49 14.53
CA LEU A 205 -7.54 2.07 14.79
C LEU A 205 -7.48 1.30 13.47
N VAL A 206 -7.26 -0.01 13.55
CA VAL A 206 -7.28 -0.91 12.41
C VAL A 206 -8.68 -1.47 12.24
N LEU A 207 -9.25 -1.39 11.04
CA LEU A 207 -10.49 -2.09 10.70
C LEU A 207 -10.22 -3.60 10.56
N ASP A 208 -11.16 -4.42 10.98
CA ASP A 208 -11.06 -5.88 10.89
C ASP A 208 -11.42 -6.40 9.50
N LEU A 209 -10.43 -6.40 8.59
CA LEU A 209 -10.60 -6.92 7.24
C LEU A 209 -10.66 -8.46 7.17
N SER A 210 -10.53 -9.18 8.29
CA SER A 210 -10.87 -10.61 8.33
C SER A 210 -12.39 -10.86 8.20
N ARG A 211 -13.19 -9.80 8.38
CA ARG A 211 -14.67 -9.82 8.28
C ARG A 211 -15.10 -9.48 6.86
N PRO A 212 -15.79 -10.39 6.16
CA PRO A 212 -16.27 -10.13 4.79
C PRO A 212 -17.14 -8.89 4.65
N GLU A 213 -17.97 -8.57 5.64
CA GLU A 213 -18.83 -7.39 5.61
C GLU A 213 -18.06 -6.06 5.65
N VAL A 214 -16.89 -6.03 6.28
CA VAL A 214 -15.99 -4.86 6.28
C VAL A 214 -15.38 -4.68 4.90
N VAL A 215 -14.89 -5.78 4.32
CA VAL A 215 -14.36 -5.78 2.95
C VAL A 215 -15.43 -5.37 1.93
N ASP A 216 -16.65 -5.92 2.05
CA ASP A 216 -17.79 -5.59 1.18
C ASP A 216 -18.14 -4.09 1.23
N TYR A 217 -18.19 -3.53 2.44
CA TYR A 217 -18.44 -2.11 2.63
C TYR A 217 -17.37 -1.24 1.96
N LEU A 218 -16.09 -1.50 2.27
CA LEU A 218 -14.97 -0.72 1.75
C LEU A 218 -14.86 -0.82 0.21
N ALA A 219 -14.99 -2.04 -0.33
CA ALA A 219 -15.01 -2.26 -1.77
C ALA A 219 -16.20 -1.57 -2.46
N GLY A 220 -17.35 -1.50 -1.78
CA GLY A 220 -18.53 -0.79 -2.22
C GLY A 220 -18.30 0.73 -2.31
N VAL A 221 -17.76 1.32 -1.24
CA VAL A 221 -17.53 2.77 -1.14
C VAL A 221 -16.44 3.23 -2.09
N ILE A 222 -15.27 2.58 -2.09
CA ILE A 222 -14.17 2.93 -3.00
C ILE A 222 -14.54 2.62 -4.44
N GLY A 223 -15.23 1.49 -4.68
CA GLY A 223 -15.76 1.19 -6.01
C GLY A 223 -16.80 2.20 -6.51
N LYS A 224 -17.55 2.84 -5.60
CA LYS A 224 -18.46 3.95 -5.96
C LYS A 224 -17.66 5.17 -6.43
N LEU A 225 -16.62 5.59 -5.69
CA LEU A 225 -15.75 6.69 -6.10
C LEU A 225 -15.16 6.47 -7.49
N LEU A 226 -14.65 5.26 -7.76
CA LEU A 226 -14.06 4.92 -9.06
C LEU A 226 -15.08 4.83 -10.21
N ARG A 227 -16.36 4.60 -9.91
CA ARG A 227 -17.44 4.63 -10.93
C ARG A 227 -17.93 6.03 -11.25
N GLU A 228 -18.00 6.87 -10.22
CA GLU A 228 -18.59 8.20 -10.33
C GLU A 228 -17.59 9.25 -10.81
N HIS A 229 -16.29 9.03 -10.59
CA HIS A 229 -15.23 9.98 -10.89
C HIS A 229 -14.13 9.37 -11.76
N HIS A 230 -13.54 10.18 -12.63
CA HIS A 230 -12.43 9.77 -13.50
C HIS A 230 -11.10 9.76 -12.75
N ILE A 231 -10.87 8.69 -11.98
CA ILE A 231 -9.67 8.46 -11.18
C ILE A 231 -8.85 7.35 -11.84
N GLU A 232 -7.59 7.64 -12.21
CA GLU A 232 -6.71 6.71 -12.93
C GLU A 232 -5.61 6.10 -12.05
N TYR A 233 -5.47 6.60 -10.81
CA TYR A 233 -4.44 6.18 -9.87
C TYR A 233 -4.98 6.24 -8.44
N ILE A 234 -4.60 5.26 -7.64
CA ILE A 234 -4.84 5.22 -6.20
C ILE A 234 -3.52 5.00 -5.46
N LYS A 235 -3.20 5.91 -4.53
CA LYS A 235 -2.18 5.67 -3.51
C LYS A 235 -2.86 5.02 -2.31
N TRP A 236 -2.57 3.74 -2.10
CA TRP A 236 -3.12 2.96 -0.98
C TRP A 236 -2.15 2.98 0.19
N ASP A 237 -2.54 3.64 1.25
CA ASP A 237 -1.73 3.80 2.45
C ASP A 237 -2.18 2.91 3.61
N MET A 238 -1.30 2.75 4.59
CA MET A 238 -1.51 2.12 5.88
C MET A 238 -0.50 2.69 6.86
N ASN A 239 -0.86 3.74 7.59
CA ASN A 239 0.09 4.54 8.39
C ASN A 239 0.32 4.03 9.82
N ARG A 240 -0.12 2.84 10.12
CA ARG A 240 0.19 2.16 11.37
C ARG A 240 0.26 0.65 11.17
N SER A 241 1.03 -0.02 12.01
CA SER A 241 1.05 -1.48 12.06
C SER A 241 -0.24 -2.04 12.68
N MET A 242 -0.59 -3.28 12.31
CA MET A 242 -1.66 -4.03 12.97
C MET A 242 -1.34 -4.19 14.47
N ALA A 243 -2.33 -3.92 15.30
CA ALA A 243 -2.29 -4.13 16.73
C ALA A 243 -3.60 -4.78 17.21
N ASP A 244 -3.65 -5.12 18.51
CA ASP A 244 -4.83 -5.74 19.13
C ASP A 244 -5.24 -7.09 18.48
N VAL A 245 -4.27 -7.83 17.95
CA VAL A 245 -4.46 -9.19 17.44
C VAL A 245 -4.59 -10.15 18.61
N TYR A 246 -5.71 -10.87 18.69
CA TYR A 246 -6.07 -11.72 19.83
C TYR A 246 -6.41 -13.17 19.46
N ALA A 247 -6.69 -13.43 18.19
CA ALA A 247 -7.03 -14.77 17.71
C ALA A 247 -5.90 -15.33 16.84
N GLY A 248 -5.69 -16.64 16.89
CA GLY A 248 -4.55 -17.29 16.26
C GLY A 248 -4.47 -17.16 14.74
N ASN A 249 -5.60 -17.07 14.04
CA ASN A 249 -5.67 -16.94 12.59
C ASN A 249 -5.95 -15.49 12.12
N LEU A 250 -6.29 -14.59 13.02
CA LEU A 250 -6.79 -13.25 12.68
C LEU A 250 -5.85 -12.47 11.76
N SER A 251 -4.54 -12.47 12.04
CA SER A 251 -3.58 -11.74 11.21
C SER A 251 -3.46 -12.29 9.80
N TYR A 252 -3.64 -13.60 9.63
CA TYR A 252 -3.65 -14.25 8.32
C TYR A 252 -4.94 -13.93 7.57
N ASP A 253 -6.09 -14.11 8.19
CA ASP A 253 -7.39 -13.81 7.60
C ASP A 253 -7.54 -12.34 7.23
N TYR A 254 -6.97 -11.44 8.04
CA TYR A 254 -6.86 -10.02 7.71
C TYR A 254 -6.14 -9.77 6.37
N VAL A 255 -4.98 -10.40 6.17
CA VAL A 255 -4.22 -10.25 4.92
C VAL A 255 -5.00 -10.80 3.73
N LEU A 256 -5.71 -11.91 3.91
CA LEU A 256 -6.59 -12.44 2.86
C LEU A 256 -7.72 -11.47 2.53
N GLY A 257 -8.28 -10.79 3.53
CA GLY A 257 -9.28 -9.73 3.33
C GLY A 257 -8.72 -8.53 2.56
N VAL A 258 -7.50 -8.10 2.87
CA VAL A 258 -6.80 -7.05 2.08
C VAL A 258 -6.62 -7.49 0.63
N TYR A 259 -6.19 -8.74 0.41
CA TYR A 259 -6.01 -9.27 -0.94
C TYR A 259 -7.33 -9.39 -1.70
N ASP A 260 -8.41 -9.84 -1.04
CA ASP A 260 -9.74 -9.89 -1.65
C ASP A 260 -10.22 -8.49 -2.07
N PHE A 261 -10.04 -7.50 -1.20
CA PHE A 261 -10.39 -6.11 -1.52
C PHE A 261 -9.61 -5.58 -2.73
N MET A 262 -8.29 -5.75 -2.73
CA MET A 262 -7.43 -5.33 -3.86
C MET A 262 -7.79 -6.08 -5.15
N GLU A 263 -8.06 -7.40 -5.05
CA GLU A 263 -8.48 -8.21 -6.20
C GLU A 263 -9.76 -7.67 -6.84
N ARG A 264 -10.76 -7.35 -6.03
CA ARG A 264 -12.02 -6.77 -6.51
C ARG A 264 -11.82 -5.44 -7.25
N LEU A 265 -10.92 -4.59 -6.75
CA LEU A 265 -10.58 -3.33 -7.42
C LEU A 265 -9.83 -3.57 -8.73
N CYS A 266 -8.77 -4.37 -8.71
CA CYS A 266 -7.94 -4.64 -9.89
C CYS A 266 -8.72 -5.35 -11.00
N SER A 267 -9.60 -6.30 -10.64
CA SER A 267 -10.43 -7.03 -11.61
C SER A 267 -11.50 -6.15 -12.24
N ARG A 268 -12.08 -5.22 -11.46
CA ARG A 268 -13.14 -4.32 -11.95
C ARG A 268 -12.58 -3.11 -12.71
N TYR A 269 -11.40 -2.63 -12.32
CA TYR A 269 -10.73 -1.47 -12.89
C TYR A 269 -9.30 -1.83 -13.33
N PRO A 270 -9.16 -2.62 -14.41
CA PRO A 270 -7.85 -3.18 -14.80
C PRO A 270 -6.83 -2.13 -15.25
N ASP A 271 -7.27 -0.94 -15.65
CA ASP A 271 -6.40 0.18 -16.03
C ASP A 271 -6.02 1.10 -14.85
N LEU A 272 -6.60 0.88 -13.67
CA LEU A 272 -6.25 1.62 -12.46
C LEU A 272 -4.81 1.31 -12.04
N LEU A 273 -4.01 2.34 -11.83
CA LEU A 273 -2.68 2.19 -11.23
C LEU A 273 -2.81 2.24 -9.71
N LEU A 274 -2.60 1.11 -9.06
CA LEU A 274 -2.43 1.07 -7.60
C LEU A 274 -0.97 1.28 -7.23
N GLU A 275 -0.71 2.19 -6.29
CA GLU A 275 0.56 2.32 -5.60
C GLU A 275 0.39 1.99 -4.12
N GLY A 276 1.15 1.03 -3.61
CA GLY A 276 1.22 0.73 -2.18
C GLY A 276 2.12 1.74 -1.47
N CYS A 277 1.72 2.19 -0.27
CA CYS A 277 2.54 3.07 0.58
C CYS A 277 2.91 2.38 1.90
N SER A 278 1.96 2.24 2.80
CA SER A 278 2.13 1.63 4.13
C SER A 278 3.18 2.36 4.97
N GLY A 279 2.93 3.66 5.19
CA GLY A 279 3.81 4.48 6.02
C GLY A 279 5.24 4.54 5.49
N GLY A 280 5.40 4.70 4.17
CA GLY A 280 6.71 4.78 3.54
C GLY A 280 7.38 3.44 3.24
N GLY A 281 6.64 2.49 2.71
CA GLY A 281 7.18 1.22 2.22
C GLY A 281 7.16 0.07 3.23
N GLY A 282 6.36 0.15 4.27
CA GLY A 282 6.23 -0.90 5.29
C GLY A 282 5.75 -2.24 4.76
N ARG A 283 5.12 -2.27 3.59
CA ARG A 283 4.72 -3.49 2.86
C ARG A 283 5.30 -3.51 1.43
N PHE A 284 6.58 -3.24 1.29
CA PHE A 284 7.27 -3.45 0.02
C PHE A 284 7.63 -4.92 -0.10
N ASP A 285 6.71 -5.73 -0.58
CA ASP A 285 6.82 -7.18 -0.69
C ASP A 285 6.22 -7.73 -1.99
N ALA A 286 6.49 -9.00 -2.28
CA ALA A 286 6.04 -9.64 -3.51
C ALA A 286 4.52 -9.90 -3.54
N GLY A 287 3.87 -10.03 -2.38
CA GLY A 287 2.42 -10.16 -2.29
C GLY A 287 1.71 -8.87 -2.71
N MET A 288 2.18 -7.73 -2.20
CA MET A 288 1.67 -6.42 -2.62
C MET A 288 1.94 -6.12 -4.09
N LEU A 289 3.10 -6.50 -4.63
CA LEU A 289 3.42 -6.29 -6.04
C LEU A 289 2.48 -7.01 -7.01
N TYR A 290 1.80 -8.04 -6.56
CA TYR A 290 0.79 -8.71 -7.37
C TYR A 290 -0.41 -7.81 -7.69
N TYR A 291 -0.77 -6.89 -6.77
CA TYR A 291 -1.87 -5.94 -6.90
C TYR A 291 -1.39 -4.53 -7.23
N SER A 292 -0.31 -4.10 -6.59
CA SER A 292 0.26 -2.76 -6.69
C SER A 292 1.61 -2.84 -7.40
N PRO A 293 1.66 -2.69 -8.73
CA PRO A 293 2.89 -2.84 -9.51
C PRO A 293 3.93 -1.75 -9.23
N GLN A 294 3.59 -0.80 -8.37
CA GLN A 294 4.44 0.26 -7.86
C GLN A 294 4.21 0.40 -6.36
N ILE A 295 5.29 0.53 -5.58
CA ILE A 295 5.23 0.69 -4.13
C ILE A 295 6.16 1.83 -3.72
N TRP A 296 5.69 2.65 -2.79
CA TRP A 296 6.42 3.76 -2.19
C TRP A 296 7.58 3.22 -1.35
N CYS A 297 8.83 3.64 -1.65
CA CYS A 297 10.02 3.07 -1.00
C CYS A 297 10.21 3.57 0.44
N SER A 298 9.91 4.85 0.70
CA SER A 298 10.13 5.48 2.00
C SER A 298 9.59 6.91 2.00
N ASP A 299 9.11 7.37 3.14
CA ASP A 299 8.74 8.78 3.38
C ASP A 299 9.96 9.67 3.68
N ASN A 300 11.16 9.09 3.79
CA ASN A 300 12.36 9.87 3.97
C ASN A 300 12.69 10.65 2.69
N THR A 301 12.68 11.97 2.76
CA THR A 301 12.88 12.90 1.63
C THR A 301 14.32 13.36 1.46
N ASP A 302 15.20 13.07 2.42
CA ASP A 302 16.62 13.42 2.32
C ASP A 302 17.28 12.76 1.11
N ALA A 303 17.85 13.56 0.21
CA ALA A 303 18.37 13.09 -1.07
C ALA A 303 19.54 12.08 -0.92
N ILE A 304 20.36 12.22 0.12
CA ILE A 304 21.50 11.31 0.37
C ILE A 304 20.97 9.98 0.91
N ASN A 305 20.04 10.02 1.86
CA ASN A 305 19.40 8.81 2.39
C ASN A 305 18.65 8.04 1.29
N ARG A 306 17.96 8.77 0.38
CA ARG A 306 17.26 8.17 -0.77
C ARG A 306 18.17 7.33 -1.65
N THR A 307 19.44 7.73 -1.85
CA THR A 307 20.38 6.92 -2.64
C THR A 307 20.59 5.54 -2.02
N ARG A 308 20.68 5.45 -0.69
CA ARG A 308 20.83 4.17 0.03
C ARG A 308 19.54 3.36 0.04
N ILE A 309 18.41 4.03 0.28
CA ILE A 309 17.08 3.39 0.33
C ILE A 309 16.77 2.73 -1.02
N GLN A 310 16.86 3.49 -2.11
CA GLN A 310 16.56 2.98 -3.45
C GLN A 310 17.54 1.92 -3.91
N TYR A 311 18.84 2.11 -3.61
CA TYR A 311 19.86 1.12 -3.91
C TYR A 311 19.62 -0.18 -3.13
N GLY A 312 19.34 -0.10 -1.82
CA GLY A 312 19.01 -1.27 -1.00
C GLY A 312 17.78 -2.02 -1.51
N THR A 313 16.70 -1.30 -1.83
CA THR A 313 15.49 -1.87 -2.41
C THR A 313 15.77 -2.57 -3.74
N SER A 314 16.68 -2.04 -4.56
CA SER A 314 17.04 -2.61 -5.87
C SER A 314 17.76 -3.96 -5.81
N PHE A 315 18.19 -4.44 -4.66
CA PHE A 315 18.74 -5.79 -4.56
C PHE A 315 17.72 -6.88 -4.86
N PHE A 316 16.46 -6.67 -4.50
CA PHE A 316 15.39 -7.64 -4.75
C PHE A 316 14.36 -7.15 -5.78
N TYR A 317 14.08 -5.84 -5.82
CA TYR A 317 12.96 -5.29 -6.56
C TYR A 317 13.41 -4.46 -7.76
N PRO A 318 12.74 -4.61 -8.93
CA PRO A 318 13.07 -3.82 -10.11
C PRO A 318 12.72 -2.34 -9.90
N VAL A 319 13.47 -1.44 -10.53
CA VAL A 319 13.21 0.01 -10.46
C VAL A 319 11.79 0.37 -10.88
N SER A 320 11.21 -0.37 -11.82
CA SER A 320 9.81 -0.17 -12.25
C SER A 320 8.78 -0.41 -11.15
N ALA A 321 9.15 -1.10 -10.06
CA ALA A 321 8.28 -1.34 -8.91
C ALA A 321 8.43 -0.27 -7.81
N MET A 322 9.36 0.66 -7.94
CA MET A 322 9.65 1.66 -6.92
C MET A 322 8.96 2.99 -7.21
N GLY A 323 8.13 3.46 -6.26
CA GLY A 323 7.76 4.86 -6.16
C GLY A 323 8.95 5.66 -5.63
N ALA A 324 9.67 6.33 -6.52
CA ALA A 324 10.87 7.09 -6.22
C ALA A 324 10.58 8.59 -6.37
N HIS A 325 10.24 9.24 -5.25
CA HIS A 325 9.92 10.68 -5.26
C HIS A 325 11.13 11.57 -5.02
N VAL A 326 11.00 12.80 -5.44
CA VAL A 326 11.89 13.92 -5.14
C VAL A 326 11.04 15.00 -4.46
N SER A 327 11.51 15.52 -3.34
CA SER A 327 10.88 16.63 -2.65
C SER A 327 11.89 17.72 -2.34
N ALA A 328 11.44 18.84 -1.79
CA ALA A 328 12.31 19.94 -1.41
C ALA A 328 13.33 19.57 -0.32
N GLY A 329 13.10 18.45 0.35
CA GLY A 329 13.86 18.05 1.51
C GLY A 329 13.53 18.90 2.75
N ALA A 330 13.66 18.32 3.94
CA ALA A 330 13.58 19.05 5.20
C ALA A 330 14.98 19.47 5.65
#